data_b99e1c12516f98b51fcd3c1b6ba9fe6b
#
_entry.id   b99e1c12516f98b51fcd3c1b6ba9fe6b
#
_cell.length_a   1.000
_cell.length_b   1.000
_cell.length_c   1.000
_cell.angle_alpha   90.00
_cell.angle_beta   90.00
_cell.angle_gamma   90.00
#
_symmetry.space_group_name_H-M   'P 1'
#
loop_
_entity.id
_entity.type
_entity.pdbx_description
1 polymer ?
#
loop_
_entity_poly.entity_id
_entity_poly.type
_entity_poly.pdbx_seq_one_letter_code
_entity_poly.pdbx_strand_id
1 'polypeptide(L)'
;NELLRRTGWDDSLKLYRDEEYEENHEEMGPDLDGNLTLKNPEHRYYGYTVFVETDSIFNTKWGVPEPNVVNGIVQNFDEIISRITERCQAAYPLATNPDMTAKDNAVNQFVAYHLLPMRLTWDKLVIHYIEMGYAYNIPSRLSINCFHYYETMGPYRRLLKITEGATTEGKRINRHSEYDTDTYDEIFVDRPGININFSNGENVNNALNGFYYTIDDILVYDDGVPGVVLNERLRWDFNELF
;
A
#
# COMPACT_ATOMS: atom_id res chain seq x y z
N ASN A 1 6.47 9.09 10.97
CA ASN A 1 5.90 10.44 10.79
C ASN A 1 6.90 11.44 10.19
N GLU A 2 8.17 11.46 10.65
CA GLU A 2 9.14 12.46 10.17
C GLU A 2 9.53 12.25 8.70
N LEU A 3 9.63 11.01 8.22
CA LEU A 3 9.87 10.76 6.80
C LEU A 3 8.75 11.30 5.92
N LEU A 4 7.49 11.13 6.33
CA LEU A 4 6.34 11.70 5.63
C LEU A 4 6.45 13.23 5.54
N ARG A 5 6.82 13.90 6.65
CA ARG A 5 6.98 15.35 6.70
C ARG A 5 8.13 15.85 5.82
N ARG A 6 9.29 15.18 5.85
CA ARG A 6 10.45 15.57 5.04
C ARG A 6 10.26 15.34 3.55
N THR A 7 9.45 14.39 3.18
CA THR A 7 9.13 14.09 1.78
C THR A 7 7.90 14.86 1.26
N GLY A 8 7.20 15.60 2.14
CA GLY A 8 5.99 16.35 1.78
C GLY A 8 4.74 15.49 1.59
N TRP A 9 4.82 14.18 1.86
CA TRP A 9 3.66 13.30 1.74
C TRP A 9 2.63 13.49 2.87
N ASP A 10 3.04 14.05 4.00
CA ASP A 10 2.12 14.39 5.08
C ASP A 10 1.05 15.40 4.65
N ASP A 11 1.37 16.35 3.79
CA ASP A 11 0.39 17.31 3.26
C ASP A 11 -0.63 16.61 2.35
N SER A 12 -0.18 15.66 1.51
CA SER A 12 -1.09 14.84 0.71
C SER A 12 -2.02 13.99 1.57
N LEU A 13 -1.50 13.38 2.64
CA LEU A 13 -2.27 12.53 3.55
C LEU A 13 -3.25 13.31 4.45
N LYS A 14 -3.12 14.62 4.57
CA LYS A 14 -4.07 15.49 5.29
C LYS A 14 -5.33 15.79 4.47
N LEU A 15 -5.28 15.62 3.16
CA LEU A 15 -6.42 15.87 2.29
C LEU A 15 -7.55 14.91 2.64
N TYR A 16 -8.76 15.44 2.81
CA TYR A 16 -9.94 14.67 3.16
C TYR A 16 -11.07 14.85 2.14
N ARG A 17 -11.28 16.08 1.66
CA ARG A 17 -12.27 16.42 0.63
C ARG A 17 -11.57 16.93 -0.61
N ASP A 18 -12.10 16.57 -1.76
CA ASP A 18 -11.69 17.10 -3.04
C ASP A 18 -12.59 18.27 -3.41
N GLU A 19 -12.29 19.43 -2.81
CA GLU A 19 -13.09 20.65 -2.96
C GLU A 19 -13.14 21.13 -4.42
N GLU A 20 -12.01 20.99 -5.15
CA GLU A 20 -11.94 21.35 -6.56
C GLU A 20 -12.87 20.44 -7.41
N TYR A 21 -12.91 19.15 -7.12
CA TYR A 21 -13.84 18.24 -7.77
C TYR A 21 -15.28 18.59 -7.46
N GLU A 22 -15.59 18.85 -6.19
CA GLU A 22 -16.94 19.19 -5.74
C GLU A 22 -17.44 20.48 -6.36
N GLU A 23 -16.59 21.50 -6.52
CA GLU A 23 -16.94 22.77 -7.17
C GLU A 23 -17.24 22.59 -8.67
N ASN A 24 -16.55 21.67 -9.33
CA ASN A 24 -16.72 21.43 -10.77
C ASN A 24 -17.83 20.40 -11.09
N HIS A 25 -18.37 19.69 -10.09
CA HIS A 25 -19.36 18.63 -10.25
C HIS A 25 -20.60 18.88 -9.39
N GLU A 26 -21.11 20.13 -9.40
CA GLU A 26 -22.40 20.45 -8.79
C GLU A 26 -23.54 19.91 -9.66
N GLU A 27 -24.25 18.91 -9.17
CA GLU A 27 -25.45 18.43 -9.83
C GLU A 27 -26.69 19.18 -9.35
N MET A 28 -27.61 19.46 -10.30
CA MET A 28 -28.95 20.02 -10.01
C MET A 28 -29.84 18.89 -9.54
N GLY A 29 -30.19 18.90 -8.26
CA GLY A 29 -31.15 17.97 -7.67
C GLY A 29 -32.57 18.53 -7.66
N PRO A 30 -33.59 17.68 -7.55
CA PRO A 30 -34.98 18.14 -7.34
C PRO A 30 -35.13 18.76 -5.94
N ASP A 31 -35.87 19.88 -5.87
CA ASP A 31 -36.36 20.42 -4.61
C ASP A 31 -37.57 19.59 -4.11
N LEU A 32 -38.15 19.98 -2.97
CA LEU A 32 -39.30 19.31 -2.38
C LEU A 32 -40.54 19.33 -3.29
N ASP A 33 -40.63 20.26 -4.25
CA ASP A 33 -41.70 20.41 -5.22
C ASP A 33 -41.37 19.72 -6.56
N GLY A 34 -40.21 19.06 -6.68
CA GLY A 34 -39.76 18.34 -7.87
C GLY A 34 -39.14 19.24 -8.95
N ASN A 35 -38.83 20.51 -8.65
CA ASN A 35 -38.12 21.37 -9.57
C ASN A 35 -36.59 21.16 -9.43
N LEU A 36 -35.87 21.18 -10.54
CA LEU A 36 -34.41 21.04 -10.57
C LEU A 36 -33.71 22.34 -10.16
N THR A 37 -33.83 22.72 -8.90
CA THR A 37 -33.35 24.02 -8.40
C THR A 37 -32.31 23.89 -7.28
N LEU A 38 -32.21 22.73 -6.63
CA LEU A 38 -31.20 22.47 -5.59
C LEU A 38 -29.93 21.93 -6.20
N LYS A 39 -28.83 22.59 -5.89
CA LYS A 39 -27.49 22.07 -6.18
C LYS A 39 -27.12 21.05 -5.12
N ASN A 40 -26.94 19.80 -5.51
CA ASN A 40 -26.36 18.75 -4.69
C ASN A 40 -24.92 18.59 -5.12
N PRO A 41 -23.93 19.10 -4.37
CA PRO A 41 -22.53 18.87 -4.71
C PRO A 41 -22.21 17.38 -4.57
N GLU A 42 -21.61 16.80 -5.59
CA GLU A 42 -21.07 15.45 -5.49
C GLU A 42 -19.86 15.47 -4.56
N HIS A 43 -20.00 14.85 -3.39
CA HIS A 43 -18.91 14.79 -2.42
C HIS A 43 -17.90 13.71 -2.82
N ARG A 44 -16.66 14.14 -3.05
CA ARG A 44 -15.53 13.24 -3.26
C ARG A 44 -14.56 13.32 -2.10
N TYR A 45 -14.28 12.15 -1.52
CA TYR A 45 -13.35 12.03 -0.39
C TYR A 45 -12.06 11.35 -0.81
N TYR A 46 -10.94 11.90 -0.36
CA TYR A 46 -9.66 11.21 -0.42
C TYR A 46 -9.59 10.13 0.65
N GLY A 47 -9.02 8.99 0.30
CA GLY A 47 -8.79 7.90 1.22
C GLY A 47 -7.43 7.28 0.99
N TYR A 48 -6.78 6.85 2.08
CA TYR A 48 -5.43 6.33 2.03
C TYR A 48 -5.28 5.03 2.80
N THR A 49 -4.33 4.21 2.36
CA THR A 49 -3.83 3.08 3.13
C THR A 49 -2.31 3.20 3.22
N VAL A 50 -1.77 3.07 4.41
CA VAL A 50 -0.36 3.27 4.70
C VAL A 50 0.22 2.01 5.33
N PHE A 51 1.30 1.50 4.76
CA PHE A 51 2.11 0.44 5.38
C PHE A 51 3.25 1.07 6.17
N VAL A 52 3.53 0.56 7.36
CA VAL A 52 4.46 1.20 8.31
C VAL A 52 5.36 0.17 8.96
N GLU A 53 6.65 0.37 8.84
CA GLU A 53 7.64 -0.34 9.65
C GLU A 53 7.73 0.28 11.05
N THR A 54 8.02 -0.54 12.04
CA THR A 54 8.36 -0.09 13.38
C THR A 54 9.85 0.28 13.47
N ASP A 55 10.23 1.07 14.48
CA ASP A 55 11.63 1.42 14.74
C ASP A 55 12.49 0.16 14.92
N SER A 56 11.94 -0.89 15.54
CA SER A 56 12.61 -2.18 15.71
C SER A 56 12.94 -2.85 14.37
N ILE A 57 12.05 -2.76 13.37
CA ILE A 57 12.29 -3.29 12.02
C ILE A 57 13.42 -2.50 11.34
N PHE A 58 13.39 -1.18 11.40
CA PHE A 58 14.47 -0.35 10.87
C PHE A 58 15.82 -0.66 11.54
N ASN A 59 15.82 -0.86 12.85
CA ASN A 59 17.04 -1.23 13.59
C ASN A 59 17.56 -2.60 13.15
N THR A 60 16.73 -3.63 13.19
CA THR A 60 17.15 -5.02 12.93
C THR A 60 17.51 -5.28 11.47
N LYS A 61 16.79 -4.67 10.51
CA LYS A 61 16.97 -4.94 9.07
C LYS A 61 17.96 -3.98 8.40
N TRP A 62 17.90 -2.71 8.78
CA TRP A 62 18.74 -1.68 8.15
C TRP A 62 19.89 -1.17 9.03
N GLY A 63 19.92 -1.59 10.30
CA GLY A 63 20.90 -1.12 11.28
C GLY A 63 20.75 0.37 11.58
N VAL A 64 19.50 0.87 11.53
CA VAL A 64 19.18 2.23 11.94
C VAL A 64 19.27 2.31 13.46
N PRO A 65 19.98 3.30 14.04
CA PRO A 65 20.09 3.43 15.48
C PRO A 65 18.71 3.62 16.13
N GLU A 66 18.53 3.05 17.32
CA GLU A 66 17.32 3.33 18.10
C GLU A 66 17.26 4.80 18.51
N PRO A 67 16.05 5.38 18.61
CA PRO A 67 15.90 6.75 19.05
C PRO A 67 16.41 6.95 20.49
N ASN A 68 17.39 7.79 20.68
CA ASN A 68 17.84 8.21 22.00
C ASN A 68 17.00 9.39 22.49
N VAL A 69 16.01 9.14 23.34
CA VAL A 69 15.04 10.15 23.78
C VAL A 69 15.45 10.72 25.13
N VAL A 70 15.76 12.01 25.19
CA VAL A 70 16.04 12.77 26.41
C VAL A 70 15.03 13.90 26.52
N ASN A 71 14.27 13.94 27.62
CA ASN A 71 13.21 14.91 27.85
C ASN A 71 12.18 15.03 26.68
N GLY A 72 11.84 13.90 26.07
CA GLY A 72 10.91 13.85 24.94
C GLY A 72 11.49 14.29 23.58
N ILE A 73 12.79 14.55 23.51
CA ILE A 73 13.49 14.97 22.29
C ILE A 73 14.43 13.87 21.87
N VAL A 74 14.36 13.45 20.60
CA VAL A 74 15.30 12.49 19.99
C VAL A 74 16.63 13.19 19.74
N GLN A 75 17.71 12.75 20.41
CA GLN A 75 19.03 13.38 20.34
C GLN A 75 19.83 12.97 19.09
N ASN A 76 19.66 11.73 18.64
CA ASN A 76 20.39 11.16 17.50
C ASN A 76 19.56 11.16 16.19
N PHE A 77 18.68 12.13 16.07
CA PHE A 77 17.72 12.17 14.97
C PHE A 77 18.38 12.26 13.58
N ASP A 78 19.43 13.10 13.45
CA ASP A 78 20.13 13.27 12.18
C ASP A 78 20.90 12.01 11.77
N GLU A 79 21.42 11.25 12.73
CA GLU A 79 22.05 9.95 12.47
C GLU A 79 21.05 8.92 11.93
N ILE A 80 19.85 8.86 12.54
CA ILE A 80 18.74 8.01 12.10
C ILE A 80 18.36 8.34 10.65
N ILE A 81 18.10 9.62 10.35
CA ILE A 81 17.72 10.05 9.00
C ILE A 81 18.84 9.80 7.99
N SER A 82 20.08 10.07 8.36
CA SER A 82 21.23 9.81 7.48
C SER A 82 21.34 8.33 7.12
N ARG A 83 21.16 7.44 8.11
CA ARG A 83 21.21 5.99 7.88
C ARG A 83 20.06 5.51 6.99
N ILE A 84 18.84 5.99 7.22
CA ILE A 84 17.71 5.66 6.35
C ILE A 84 17.95 6.17 4.93
N THR A 85 18.48 7.39 4.78
CA THR A 85 18.79 7.97 3.46
C THR A 85 19.82 7.13 2.71
N GLU A 86 20.88 6.69 3.38
CA GLU A 86 21.90 5.80 2.81
C GLU A 86 21.27 4.49 2.30
N ARG A 87 20.40 3.90 3.10
CA ARG A 87 19.71 2.65 2.73
C ARG A 87 18.73 2.84 1.58
N CYS A 88 17.96 3.93 1.58
CA CYS A 88 17.09 4.27 0.47
C CYS A 88 17.92 4.51 -0.81
N GLN A 89 19.05 5.20 -0.73
CA GLN A 89 19.92 5.43 -1.88
C GLN A 89 20.50 4.13 -2.44
N ALA A 90 20.82 3.16 -1.59
CA ALA A 90 21.25 1.83 -2.01
C ALA A 90 20.12 1.05 -2.71
N ALA A 91 18.89 1.20 -2.23
CA ALA A 91 17.70 0.55 -2.80
C ALA A 91 17.23 1.21 -4.11
N TYR A 92 17.42 2.52 -4.25
CA TYR A 92 17.00 3.31 -5.41
C TYR A 92 18.21 4.05 -6.04
N PRO A 93 19.16 3.36 -6.66
CA PRO A 93 20.44 3.94 -7.08
C PRO A 93 20.29 4.99 -8.19
N LEU A 94 19.20 4.97 -8.94
CA LEU A 94 18.91 5.96 -9.99
C LEU A 94 18.27 7.24 -9.44
N ALA A 95 17.84 7.26 -8.19
CA ALA A 95 17.21 8.41 -7.55
C ALA A 95 18.28 9.31 -6.92
N THR A 96 18.85 10.21 -7.70
CA THR A 96 20.03 11.00 -7.32
C THR A 96 19.73 12.41 -6.79
N ASN A 97 18.47 12.84 -6.80
CA ASN A 97 18.11 14.16 -6.31
C ASN A 97 18.30 14.25 -4.77
N PRO A 98 19.04 15.26 -4.27
CA PRO A 98 19.26 15.42 -2.83
C PRO A 98 18.04 15.98 -2.07
N ASP A 99 17.10 16.61 -2.75
CA ASP A 99 15.89 17.18 -2.15
C ASP A 99 14.89 16.07 -1.86
N MET A 100 14.58 15.84 -0.59
CA MET A 100 13.65 14.79 -0.15
C MET A 100 12.21 15.04 -0.62
N THR A 101 11.83 16.27 -0.96
CA THR A 101 10.50 16.58 -1.49
C THR A 101 10.38 16.26 -2.98
N ALA A 102 11.52 16.13 -3.66
CA ALA A 102 11.54 15.81 -5.08
C ALA A 102 11.16 14.35 -5.33
N LYS A 103 10.35 14.13 -6.36
CA LYS A 103 9.81 12.80 -6.71
C LYS A 103 10.87 11.79 -7.18
N ASP A 104 12.02 12.28 -7.61
CA ASP A 104 13.19 11.51 -8.02
C ASP A 104 14.23 11.33 -6.89
N ASN A 105 13.89 11.70 -5.66
CA ASN A 105 14.68 11.41 -4.46
C ASN A 105 14.42 9.99 -3.95
N ALA A 106 15.45 9.31 -3.46
CA ALA A 106 15.38 7.92 -3.00
C ALA A 106 14.45 7.73 -1.79
N VAL A 107 14.50 8.64 -0.81
CA VAL A 107 13.62 8.61 0.37
C VAL A 107 12.18 8.89 -0.02
N ASN A 108 11.95 9.82 -0.95
CA ASN A 108 10.62 10.11 -1.46
C ASN A 108 10.00 8.88 -2.14
N GLN A 109 10.76 8.21 -3.00
CA GLN A 109 10.31 6.99 -3.67
C GLN A 109 10.04 5.83 -2.70
N PHE A 110 10.88 5.70 -1.66
CA PHE A 110 10.67 4.74 -0.59
C PHE A 110 9.34 4.99 0.12
N VAL A 111 9.12 6.20 0.62
CA VAL A 111 7.88 6.57 1.30
C VAL A 111 6.66 6.41 0.39
N ALA A 112 6.74 6.88 -0.85
CA ALA A 112 5.65 6.77 -1.82
C ALA A 112 5.21 5.33 -2.08
N TYR A 113 6.14 4.38 -2.02
CA TYR A 113 5.83 2.96 -2.21
C TYR A 113 5.00 2.33 -1.07
N HIS A 114 4.97 2.98 0.10
CA HIS A 114 4.17 2.56 1.25
C HIS A 114 2.74 3.11 1.25
N LEU A 115 2.40 3.97 0.29
CA LEU A 115 1.16 4.73 0.28
C LEU A 115 0.26 4.27 -0.85
N LEU A 116 -0.98 3.88 -0.53
CA LEU A 116 -2.02 3.61 -1.52
C LEU A 116 -3.04 4.76 -1.52
N PRO A 117 -3.44 5.27 -2.70
CA PRO A 117 -4.41 6.37 -2.83
C PRO A 117 -5.85 5.87 -2.70
N MET A 118 -6.10 4.97 -1.75
CA MET A 118 -7.43 4.42 -1.45
C MET A 118 -7.55 3.94 -0.02
N ARG A 119 -8.75 4.00 0.52
CA ARG A 119 -9.07 3.55 1.86
C ARG A 119 -9.45 2.07 1.86
N LEU A 120 -8.57 1.21 2.34
CA LEU A 120 -8.78 -0.23 2.37
C LEU A 120 -8.86 -0.72 3.82
N THR A 121 -10.00 -1.29 4.17
CA THR A 121 -10.16 -2.09 5.40
C THR A 121 -9.41 -3.41 5.26
N TRP A 122 -9.19 -4.10 6.37
CA TRP A 122 -8.48 -5.38 6.36
C TRP A 122 -9.07 -6.41 5.38
N ASP A 123 -10.39 -6.51 5.35
CA ASP A 123 -11.14 -7.41 4.47
C ASP A 123 -11.12 -6.97 2.99
N LYS A 124 -10.79 -5.71 2.70
CA LYS A 124 -10.70 -5.17 1.33
C LYS A 124 -9.26 -5.11 0.77
N LEU A 125 -8.26 -5.46 1.58
CA LEU A 125 -6.88 -5.56 1.09
C LEU A 125 -6.70 -6.66 0.04
N VAL A 126 -7.52 -7.71 0.10
CA VAL A 126 -7.58 -8.77 -0.92
C VAL A 126 -9.04 -9.11 -1.17
N ILE A 127 -9.42 -9.18 -2.44
CA ILE A 127 -10.75 -9.62 -2.84
C ILE A 127 -10.77 -11.15 -2.84
N HIS A 128 -11.65 -11.74 -2.04
CA HIS A 128 -11.80 -13.18 -1.98
C HIS A 128 -12.39 -13.73 -3.30
N TYR A 129 -12.02 -14.95 -3.65
CA TYR A 129 -12.49 -15.63 -4.85
C TYR A 129 -14.03 -15.66 -4.97
N ILE A 130 -14.76 -15.70 -3.84
CA ILE A 130 -16.23 -15.65 -3.83
C ILE A 130 -16.74 -14.31 -4.37
N GLU A 131 -16.11 -13.21 -3.98
CA GLU A 131 -16.46 -11.87 -4.47
C GLU A 131 -16.12 -11.68 -5.95
N MET A 132 -15.14 -12.44 -6.46
CA MET A 132 -14.79 -12.48 -7.88
C MET A 132 -15.73 -13.36 -8.72
N GLY A 133 -16.76 -13.94 -8.12
CA GLY A 133 -17.78 -14.72 -8.82
C GLY A 133 -17.39 -16.16 -9.16
N TYR A 134 -16.31 -16.68 -8.60
CA TYR A 134 -15.94 -18.09 -8.79
C TYR A 134 -16.88 -19.03 -8.02
N ALA A 135 -17.16 -20.19 -8.61
CA ALA A 135 -18.07 -21.15 -8.00
C ALA A 135 -17.53 -21.68 -6.66
N TYR A 136 -18.36 -21.57 -5.63
CA TYR A 136 -18.05 -21.97 -4.24
C TYR A 136 -17.72 -23.45 -4.06
N ASN A 137 -18.17 -24.32 -4.98
CA ASN A 137 -18.12 -25.76 -4.86
C ASN A 137 -16.90 -26.44 -5.52
N ILE A 138 -15.84 -25.70 -5.80
CA ILE A 138 -14.61 -26.25 -6.36
C ILE A 138 -13.56 -26.32 -5.25
N PRO A 139 -13.38 -27.46 -4.55
CA PRO A 139 -12.47 -27.58 -3.40
C PRO A 139 -11.01 -27.24 -3.72
N SER A 140 -10.56 -27.53 -4.93
CA SER A 140 -9.21 -27.23 -5.40
C SER A 140 -8.90 -25.72 -5.45
N ARG A 141 -9.92 -24.87 -5.53
CA ARG A 141 -9.75 -23.40 -5.51
C ARG A 141 -9.69 -22.80 -4.12
N LEU A 142 -10.04 -23.57 -3.09
CA LEU A 142 -9.90 -23.16 -1.69
C LEU A 142 -8.43 -23.06 -1.25
N SER A 143 -7.54 -23.75 -1.93
CA SER A 143 -6.10 -23.70 -1.66
C SER A 143 -5.36 -22.61 -2.43
N ILE A 144 -6.01 -21.98 -3.43
CA ILE A 144 -5.39 -20.89 -4.20
C ILE A 144 -5.33 -19.64 -3.33
N ASN A 145 -4.16 -19.03 -3.25
CA ASN A 145 -4.01 -17.73 -2.62
C ASN A 145 -4.78 -16.68 -3.43
N CYS A 146 -5.59 -15.90 -2.73
CA CYS A 146 -6.19 -14.71 -3.29
C CYS A 146 -5.15 -13.60 -3.34
N PHE A 147 -5.20 -12.77 -4.37
CA PHE A 147 -4.29 -11.63 -4.48
C PHE A 147 -4.94 -10.45 -5.17
N HIS A 148 -4.42 -9.27 -4.90
CA HIS A 148 -4.80 -8.03 -5.57
C HIS A 148 -3.58 -7.14 -5.80
N TYR A 149 -3.61 -6.38 -6.90
CA TYR A 149 -2.57 -5.42 -7.24
C TYR A 149 -3.05 -4.01 -7.00
N TYR A 150 -2.20 -3.19 -6.40
CA TYR A 150 -2.45 -1.79 -6.13
C TYR A 150 -1.35 -0.92 -6.74
N GLU A 151 -1.74 0.20 -7.32
CA GLU A 151 -0.81 1.25 -7.69
C GLU A 151 -0.50 2.10 -6.45
N THR A 152 0.78 2.25 -6.14
CA THR A 152 1.24 3.09 -5.03
C THR A 152 1.24 4.57 -5.46
N MET A 153 1.30 5.45 -4.46
CA MET A 153 1.43 6.89 -4.70
C MET A 153 2.80 7.21 -5.33
N GLY A 154 2.90 8.41 -5.88
CA GLY A 154 4.12 8.86 -6.53
C GLY A 154 4.07 8.77 -8.05
N PRO A 155 5.07 9.34 -8.73
CA PRO A 155 5.04 9.52 -10.19
C PRO A 155 5.19 8.22 -10.96
N TYR A 156 5.80 7.21 -10.34
CA TYR A 156 6.09 5.94 -10.99
C TYR A 156 4.96 4.92 -10.90
N ARG A 157 3.93 5.17 -10.08
CA ARG A 157 2.77 4.29 -9.88
C ARG A 157 3.16 2.81 -9.78
N ARG A 158 4.15 2.52 -8.93
CA ARG A 158 4.68 1.18 -8.77
C ARG A 158 3.63 0.24 -8.24
N LEU A 159 3.59 -0.97 -8.77
CA LEU A 159 2.63 -1.97 -8.34
C LEU A 159 3.08 -2.63 -7.03
N LEU A 160 2.12 -2.86 -6.17
CA LEU A 160 2.25 -3.60 -4.93
C LEU A 160 1.21 -4.71 -4.94
N LYS A 161 1.65 -5.95 -4.78
CA LYS A 161 0.77 -7.13 -4.73
C LYS A 161 0.45 -7.44 -3.27
N ILE A 162 -0.81 -7.63 -2.93
CA ILE A 162 -1.21 -8.18 -1.64
C ILE A 162 -1.82 -9.56 -1.88
N THR A 163 -1.33 -10.56 -1.14
CA THR A 163 -1.76 -11.94 -1.23
C THR A 163 -2.33 -12.40 0.10
N GLU A 164 -3.41 -13.16 0.07
CA GLU A 164 -3.96 -13.86 1.23
C GLU A 164 -3.95 -15.36 0.97
N GLY A 165 -3.27 -16.12 1.84
CA GLY A 165 -3.27 -17.57 1.76
C GLY A 165 -4.61 -18.17 2.17
N ALA A 166 -4.97 -19.30 1.56
CA ALA A 166 -6.17 -20.06 1.92
C ALA A 166 -6.13 -20.64 3.35
N THR A 167 -4.95 -20.72 3.92
CA THR A 167 -4.69 -21.14 5.30
C THR A 167 -4.23 -19.95 6.14
N THR A 168 -4.07 -20.13 7.42
CA THR A 168 -3.82 -19.14 8.48
C THR A 168 -2.61 -18.21 8.33
N GLU A 169 -2.00 -18.08 7.15
CA GLU A 169 -0.77 -17.31 6.95
C GLU A 169 -0.94 -15.78 6.92
N GLY A 170 -2.18 -15.30 6.91
CA GLY A 170 -2.47 -13.87 6.86
C GLY A 170 -2.24 -13.23 5.48
N LYS A 171 -2.20 -11.91 5.47
CA LYS A 171 -1.97 -11.12 4.24
C LYS A 171 -0.51 -10.75 4.12
N ARG A 172 0.04 -10.85 2.90
CA ARG A 172 1.45 -10.59 2.63
C ARG A 172 1.63 -9.68 1.42
N ILE A 173 2.59 -8.78 1.51
CA ILE A 173 2.99 -7.87 0.42
C ILE A 173 4.06 -8.57 -0.42
N ASN A 174 3.90 -8.52 -1.75
CA ASN A 174 4.85 -8.99 -2.75
C ASN A 174 5.27 -10.46 -2.58
N ARG A 175 4.36 -11.30 -2.06
CA ARG A 175 4.57 -12.75 -2.05
C ARG A 175 4.48 -13.30 -3.47
N HIS A 176 5.41 -14.19 -3.79
CA HIS A 176 5.39 -14.96 -5.03
C HIS A 176 5.59 -16.44 -4.73
N SER A 177 4.77 -17.28 -5.39
CA SER A 177 4.83 -18.72 -5.29
C SER A 177 4.42 -19.36 -6.62
N GLU A 178 4.94 -20.54 -6.89
CA GLU A 178 4.54 -21.35 -8.02
C GLU A 178 3.52 -22.39 -7.59
N TYR A 179 2.55 -22.64 -8.45
CA TYR A 179 1.45 -23.60 -8.23
C TYR A 179 1.52 -24.72 -9.25
N ASP A 180 1.15 -25.91 -8.80
CA ASP A 180 0.86 -27.02 -9.70
C ASP A 180 -0.35 -26.65 -10.56
N THR A 181 -0.25 -26.85 -11.87
CA THR A 181 -1.31 -26.48 -12.83
C THR A 181 -2.52 -27.41 -12.79
N ASP A 182 -2.35 -28.63 -12.29
CA ASP A 182 -3.38 -29.66 -12.27
C ASP A 182 -4.10 -29.70 -10.91
N THR A 183 -3.34 -29.60 -9.81
CA THR A 183 -3.88 -29.67 -8.45
C THR A 183 -4.13 -28.32 -7.81
N TYR A 184 -3.49 -27.27 -8.34
CA TYR A 184 -3.45 -25.91 -7.78
C TYR A 184 -2.83 -25.84 -6.37
N ASP A 185 -2.03 -26.84 -6.03
CA ASP A 185 -1.25 -26.82 -4.79
C ASP A 185 -0.01 -25.94 -4.96
N GLU A 186 0.36 -25.23 -3.90
CA GLU A 186 1.59 -24.45 -3.88
C GLU A 186 2.80 -25.38 -3.77
N ILE A 187 3.62 -25.42 -4.82
CA ILE A 187 4.79 -26.32 -4.89
C ILE A 187 6.08 -25.63 -4.48
N PHE A 188 6.18 -24.34 -4.67
CA PHE A 188 7.39 -23.60 -4.34
C PHE A 188 7.10 -22.15 -3.99
N VAL A 189 7.78 -21.63 -2.96
CA VAL A 189 7.72 -20.22 -2.56
C VAL A 189 9.10 -19.62 -2.76
N ASP A 190 9.29 -18.83 -3.78
CA ASP A 190 10.55 -18.13 -4.05
C ASP A 190 10.65 -16.80 -3.28
N ARG A 191 9.50 -16.17 -2.98
CA ARG A 191 9.41 -14.94 -2.19
C ARG A 191 8.32 -15.09 -1.13
N PRO A 192 8.68 -15.16 0.14
CA PRO A 192 7.69 -15.30 1.22
C PRO A 192 6.82 -14.05 1.39
N GLY A 193 7.26 -12.90 0.86
CA GLY A 193 6.58 -11.63 1.03
C GLY A 193 6.69 -11.08 2.45
N ILE A 194 6.23 -9.85 2.62
CA ILE A 194 6.23 -9.11 3.89
C ILE A 194 4.86 -9.31 4.54
N ASN A 195 4.83 -9.76 5.79
CA ASN A 195 3.59 -9.96 6.51
C ASN A 195 2.97 -8.62 6.92
N ILE A 196 1.65 -8.49 6.70
CA ILE A 196 0.86 -7.35 7.17
C ILE A 196 0.26 -7.75 8.51
N ASN A 197 0.61 -7.00 9.57
CA ASN A 197 0.13 -7.31 10.91
C ASN A 197 -1.31 -6.81 11.09
N PHE A 198 -2.17 -7.72 11.52
CA PHE A 198 -3.51 -7.39 11.95
C PHE A 198 -3.53 -7.26 13.47
N SER A 199 -3.79 -6.05 13.97
CA SER A 199 -4.04 -5.87 15.40
C SER A 199 -5.47 -6.31 15.70
N ASN A 200 -5.59 -7.40 16.46
CA ASN A 200 -6.86 -7.99 16.83
C ASN A 200 -7.85 -6.99 17.43
N GLY A 201 -8.94 -6.77 16.73
CA GLY A 201 -10.25 -6.57 17.37
C GLY A 201 -10.73 -5.16 17.58
N GLU A 202 -9.96 -4.11 17.37
CA GLU A 202 -10.48 -2.74 17.46
C GLU A 202 -9.85 -1.84 16.39
N ASN A 203 -10.56 -0.81 16.00
CA ASN A 203 -10.24 0.20 14.99
C ASN A 203 -8.93 0.99 15.26
N VAL A 204 -7.91 0.35 15.82
CA VAL A 204 -6.63 0.95 16.22
C VAL A 204 -5.88 1.50 15.00
N ASN A 205 -6.13 0.92 13.84
CA ASN A 205 -5.47 1.27 12.58
C ASN A 205 -6.27 2.26 11.75
N ASN A 206 -7.35 2.82 12.30
CA ASN A 206 -8.25 3.72 11.59
C ASN A 206 -7.83 5.18 11.80
N ALA A 207 -7.62 5.88 10.70
CA ALA A 207 -7.48 7.33 10.67
C ALA A 207 -8.74 7.96 10.08
N LEU A 208 -8.90 9.29 10.18
CA LEU A 208 -10.06 10.01 9.66
C LEU A 208 -10.33 9.67 8.18
N ASN A 209 -9.29 9.64 7.37
CA ASN A 209 -9.35 9.44 5.93
C ASN A 209 -8.62 8.17 5.44
N GLY A 210 -8.35 7.20 6.32
CA GLY A 210 -7.62 6.01 5.89
C GLY A 210 -7.36 4.97 6.96
N PHE A 211 -6.52 4.03 6.58
CA PHE A 211 -6.01 2.97 7.45
C PHE A 211 -4.50 2.92 7.39
N TYR A 212 -3.86 2.46 8.46
CA TYR A 212 -2.45 2.10 8.44
C TYR A 212 -2.27 0.69 8.98
N TYR A 213 -1.30 -0.01 8.42
CA TYR A 213 -0.96 -1.38 8.81
C TYR A 213 0.54 -1.46 9.09
N THR A 214 0.91 -2.05 10.22
CA THR A 214 2.30 -2.37 10.49
C THR A 214 2.73 -3.60 9.71
N ILE A 215 3.98 -3.62 9.28
CA ILE A 215 4.58 -4.72 8.53
C ILE A 215 5.83 -5.24 9.25
N ASP A 216 6.25 -6.47 8.97
CA ASP A 216 7.31 -7.18 9.70
C ASP A 216 8.67 -7.18 8.99
N ASP A 217 8.77 -6.53 7.84
CA ASP A 217 10.02 -6.32 7.11
C ASP A 217 10.01 -4.97 6.39
N ILE A 218 11.15 -4.57 5.84
CA ILE A 218 11.29 -3.32 5.09
C ILE A 218 10.68 -3.46 3.70
N LEU A 219 9.76 -2.56 3.38
CA LEU A 219 9.09 -2.54 2.09
C LEU A 219 9.87 -1.71 1.07
N VAL A 220 10.71 -2.35 0.30
CA VAL A 220 11.45 -1.74 -0.80
C VAL A 220 10.91 -2.23 -2.14
N TYR A 221 10.80 -1.31 -3.10
CA TYR A 221 10.54 -1.70 -4.47
C TYR A 221 11.78 -2.36 -5.07
N ASP A 222 11.64 -3.61 -5.50
CA ASP A 222 12.67 -4.39 -6.14
C ASP A 222 12.33 -4.55 -7.62
N ASP A 223 13.26 -4.20 -8.51
CA ASP A 223 13.08 -4.36 -9.96
C ASP A 223 12.86 -5.83 -10.40
N GLY A 224 13.22 -6.79 -9.57
CA GLY A 224 12.86 -8.20 -9.76
C GLY A 224 11.37 -8.49 -9.54
N VAL A 225 10.64 -7.63 -8.78
CA VAL A 225 9.20 -7.74 -8.59
C VAL A 225 8.41 -7.36 -9.85
N PRO A 226 8.76 -6.31 -10.63
CA PRO A 226 7.96 -5.91 -11.79
C PRO A 226 7.87 -6.96 -12.89
N GLY A 227 8.92 -7.72 -13.11
CA GLY A 227 8.91 -8.75 -14.15
C GLY A 227 7.88 -9.84 -13.87
N VAL A 228 7.77 -10.24 -12.61
CA VAL A 228 6.78 -11.24 -12.15
C VAL A 228 5.39 -10.63 -12.08
N VAL A 229 5.26 -9.49 -11.43
CA VAL A 229 3.98 -8.77 -11.26
C VAL A 229 3.41 -8.34 -12.61
N LEU A 230 4.24 -7.82 -13.51
CA LEU A 230 3.81 -7.41 -14.84
C LEU A 230 3.41 -8.64 -15.69
N ASN A 231 4.17 -9.72 -15.63
CA ASN A 231 3.83 -10.96 -16.33
C ASN A 231 2.54 -11.61 -15.81
N GLU A 232 2.34 -11.60 -14.49
CA GLU A 232 1.09 -12.08 -13.88
C GLU A 232 -0.10 -11.20 -14.30
N ARG A 233 0.04 -9.88 -14.26
CA ARG A 233 -1.01 -8.95 -14.68
C ARG A 233 -1.30 -9.07 -16.17
N LEU A 234 -0.29 -9.13 -17.02
CA LEU A 234 -0.47 -9.34 -18.45
C LEU A 234 -1.16 -10.67 -18.76
N ARG A 235 -0.87 -11.74 -18.03
CA ARG A 235 -1.59 -13.02 -18.17
C ARG A 235 -3.06 -12.89 -17.80
N TRP A 236 -3.39 -12.11 -16.78
CA TRP A 236 -4.78 -11.86 -16.37
C TRP A 236 -5.51 -11.04 -17.43
N ASP A 237 -4.96 -9.91 -17.85
CA ASP A 237 -5.55 -9.02 -18.83
C ASP A 237 -5.76 -9.72 -20.19
N PHE A 238 -4.83 -10.60 -20.58
CA PHE A 238 -4.99 -11.40 -21.79
C PHE A 238 -6.02 -12.53 -21.66
N ASN A 239 -6.19 -13.12 -20.50
CA ASN A 239 -7.18 -14.17 -20.27
C ASN A 239 -8.61 -13.62 -20.12
N GLU A 240 -8.77 -12.34 -19.73
CA GLU A 240 -10.07 -11.67 -19.70
C GLU A 240 -10.51 -11.13 -21.09
N LEU A 241 -9.57 -10.99 -22.03
CA LEU A 241 -9.84 -10.45 -23.37
C LEU A 241 -10.23 -11.54 -24.39
N PHE A 242 -10.13 -12.81 -24.06
CA PHE A 242 -10.46 -13.97 -24.90
C PHE A 242 -11.35 -14.98 -24.14
#